data_8611ff60041047c85703d94eeb4598e4
#
_entry.id   8611ff60041047c85703d94eeb4598e4
#
_cell.length_a   1.000
_cell.length_b   1.000
_cell.length_c   1.000
_cell.angle_alpha   90.00
_cell.angle_beta   90.00
_cell.angle_gamma   90.00
#
_symmetry.space_group_name_H-M   'P 1'
#
loop_
_entity.id
_entity.type
_entity.pdbx_description
1 polymer ?
#
loop_
_entity_poly.entity_id
_entity_poly.type
_entity_poly.pdbx_seq_one_letter_code
_entity_poly.pdbx_strand_id
1 'polypeptide(L)'
;RQRQMCIRDRDKAVAQAVESVQKMSQPCEESNAIAQVGTISANSDEEVGNIIAEAMEKVGKEGVITVEEASGIENELEVVEGMQFDRGYLSPYFINNQEKMITELEDPAILLHDKKISNIRDLLPLLEGVAKAGRSLLVIAEDIEGEALATLVVNNMRGVVKVAACKAPGFGDRRKAMLEDIAILTGGTVISEEVGLELENATLESLGTAKKVVLSKENTTVIDGAGSQDNISGRVNQILSLIHI
;
A
#
# COMPACT_ATOMS: atom_id res chain seq x y z
N ARG A 1 44.48 9.93 -28.20
CA ARG A 1 45.16 9.37 -27.00
C ARG A 1 45.02 10.27 -25.76
N GLN A 2 45.28 11.57 -25.83
CA GLN A 2 45.15 12.49 -24.67
C GLN A 2 43.75 12.54 -24.07
N ARG A 3 42.65 12.59 -24.89
CA ARG A 3 41.28 12.60 -24.38
C ARG A 3 40.92 11.35 -23.63
N GLN A 4 41.37 10.17 -24.06
CA GLN A 4 41.12 8.91 -23.36
C GLN A 4 41.89 8.79 -22.04
N MET A 5 43.08 9.38 -21.98
CA MET A 5 43.85 9.45 -20.73
C MET A 5 43.15 10.34 -19.70
N CYS A 6 42.69 11.53 -20.10
CA CYS A 6 41.92 12.42 -19.20
C CYS A 6 40.61 11.82 -18.69
N ILE A 7 39.89 11.02 -19.51
CA ILE A 7 38.68 10.33 -19.09
C ILE A 7 39.01 9.26 -18.03
N ARG A 8 40.01 8.44 -18.29
CA ARG A 8 40.44 7.40 -17.35
C ARG A 8 40.94 7.95 -16.01
N ASP A 9 41.61 9.11 -16.05
CA ASP A 9 42.09 9.77 -14.82
C ASP A 9 40.94 10.40 -14.02
N ARG A 10 39.92 10.94 -14.71
CA ARG A 10 38.68 11.39 -14.06
C ARG A 10 37.95 10.21 -13.40
N ASP A 11 37.80 9.11 -14.10
CA ASP A 11 37.12 7.92 -13.56
C ASP A 11 37.83 7.39 -12.31
N LYS A 12 39.17 7.38 -12.33
CA LYS A 12 39.97 7.03 -11.15
C LYS A 12 39.80 8.03 -10.01
N ALA A 13 39.81 9.34 -10.31
CA ALA A 13 39.60 10.36 -9.30
C ALA A 13 38.21 10.29 -8.69
N VAL A 14 37.16 10.02 -9.48
CA VAL A 14 35.80 9.80 -9.00
C VAL A 14 35.74 8.56 -8.10
N ALA A 15 36.31 7.44 -8.52
CA ALA A 15 36.36 6.23 -7.73
C ALA A 15 37.07 6.45 -6.37
N GLN A 16 38.20 7.16 -6.37
CA GLN A 16 38.95 7.50 -5.16
C GLN A 16 38.11 8.44 -4.25
N ALA A 17 37.43 9.42 -4.81
CA ALA A 17 36.55 10.31 -4.06
C ALA A 17 35.37 9.57 -3.43
N VAL A 18 34.70 8.68 -4.19
CA VAL A 18 33.63 7.82 -3.67
C VAL A 18 34.11 6.93 -2.53
N GLU A 19 35.26 6.27 -2.69
CA GLU A 19 35.85 5.45 -1.63
C GLU A 19 36.17 6.27 -0.37
N SER A 20 36.69 7.49 -0.55
CA SER A 20 36.99 8.39 0.57
C SER A 20 35.71 8.85 1.29
N VAL A 21 34.64 9.18 0.55
CA VAL A 21 33.33 9.55 1.11
C VAL A 21 32.72 8.35 1.87
N GLN A 22 32.80 7.16 1.29
CA GLN A 22 32.31 5.92 1.97
C GLN A 22 33.03 5.65 3.28
N LYS A 23 34.36 5.89 3.35
CA LYS A 23 35.13 5.73 4.59
C LYS A 23 34.81 6.78 5.66
N MET A 24 34.33 7.94 5.24
CA MET A 24 33.93 9.02 6.15
C MET A 24 32.47 8.94 6.57
N SER A 25 31.67 8.14 5.86
CA SER A 25 30.25 7.98 6.19
C SER A 25 30.07 7.29 7.54
N GLN A 26 29.13 7.80 8.33
CA GLN A 26 28.72 7.21 9.59
C GLN A 26 27.28 6.71 9.46
N PRO A 27 26.95 5.53 10.01
CA PRO A 27 25.59 5.05 10.04
C PRO A 27 24.71 5.99 10.87
N CYS A 28 23.56 6.38 10.29
CA CYS A 28 22.58 7.25 10.96
C CYS A 28 21.54 6.36 11.65
N GLU A 29 21.86 5.91 12.88
CA GLU A 29 21.00 4.96 13.63
C GLU A 29 20.34 5.60 14.85
N GLU A 30 20.93 6.65 15.38
CA GLU A 30 20.41 7.36 16.55
C GLU A 30 19.34 8.38 16.14
N SER A 31 18.26 8.48 16.93
CA SER A 31 17.16 9.41 16.70
C SER A 31 17.65 10.86 16.57
N ASN A 32 18.66 11.26 17.35
CA ASN A 32 19.26 12.58 17.29
C ASN A 32 20.00 12.84 15.95
N ALA A 33 20.69 11.84 15.41
CA ALA A 33 21.35 11.94 14.11
C ALA A 33 20.31 12.08 12.98
N ILE A 34 19.19 11.36 13.07
CA ILE A 34 18.07 11.47 12.14
C ILE A 34 17.45 12.87 12.20
N ALA A 35 17.22 13.41 13.41
CA ALA A 35 16.71 14.77 13.59
C ALA A 35 17.64 15.82 12.96
N GLN A 36 18.96 15.71 13.15
CA GLN A 36 19.95 16.62 12.58
C GLN A 36 19.94 16.59 11.04
N VAL A 37 19.89 15.41 10.44
CA VAL A 37 19.80 15.25 8.98
C VAL A 37 18.49 15.82 8.47
N GLY A 38 17.37 15.55 9.15
CA GLY A 38 16.07 16.10 8.83
C GLY A 38 16.06 17.63 8.89
N THR A 39 16.61 18.22 9.94
CA THR A 39 16.75 19.67 10.13
C THR A 39 17.56 20.32 8.99
N ILE A 40 18.71 19.72 8.63
CA ILE A 40 19.53 20.25 7.52
C ILE A 40 18.76 20.19 6.20
N SER A 41 18.06 19.11 5.94
CA SER A 41 17.24 18.93 4.72
C SER A 41 16.06 19.89 4.66
N ALA A 42 15.51 20.27 5.81
CA ALA A 42 14.41 21.22 5.96
C ALA A 42 14.88 22.69 6.09
N ASN A 43 16.04 23.05 5.52
CA ASN A 43 16.61 24.40 5.61
C ASN A 43 16.83 24.92 7.05
N SER A 44 17.30 24.06 7.94
CA SER A 44 17.54 24.33 9.37
C SER A 44 16.26 24.51 10.19
N ASP A 45 15.17 23.91 9.78
CA ASP A 45 13.94 23.84 10.56
C ASP A 45 14.02 22.66 11.53
N GLU A 46 14.21 22.97 12.83
CA GLU A 46 14.35 21.98 13.88
C GLU A 46 13.02 21.26 14.19
N GLU A 47 11.89 21.92 14.00
CA GLU A 47 10.58 21.33 14.25
C GLU A 47 10.31 20.18 13.28
N VAL A 48 10.53 20.42 11.99
CA VAL A 48 10.40 19.38 10.95
C VAL A 48 11.39 18.24 11.18
N GLY A 49 12.64 18.55 11.55
CA GLY A 49 13.63 17.54 11.86
C GLY A 49 13.23 16.62 13.02
N ASN A 50 12.68 17.18 14.08
CA ASN A 50 12.21 16.43 15.24
C ASN A 50 10.99 15.56 14.94
N ILE A 51 10.01 16.07 14.19
CA ILE A 51 8.83 15.30 13.77
C ILE A 51 9.25 14.09 12.92
N ILE A 52 10.20 14.26 11.98
CA ILE A 52 10.73 13.16 11.18
C ILE A 52 11.43 12.12 12.06
N ALA A 53 12.22 12.55 13.04
CA ALA A 53 12.90 11.64 13.95
C ALA A 53 11.91 10.85 14.83
N GLU A 54 10.88 11.50 15.34
CA GLU A 54 9.81 10.87 16.10
C GLU A 54 9.01 9.86 15.24
N ALA A 55 8.72 10.22 13.98
CA ALA A 55 8.08 9.33 13.03
C ALA A 55 8.92 8.07 12.82
N MET A 56 10.23 8.23 12.53
CA MET A 56 11.16 7.11 12.33
C MET A 56 11.31 6.24 13.57
N GLU A 57 11.26 6.80 14.77
CA GLU A 57 11.30 6.04 16.02
C GLU A 57 10.07 5.17 16.21
N LYS A 58 8.88 5.69 15.88
CA LYS A 58 7.59 4.99 16.02
C LYS A 58 7.41 3.90 14.94
N VAL A 59 7.77 4.21 13.69
CA VAL A 59 7.52 3.33 12.53
C VAL A 59 8.70 2.38 12.28
N GLY A 60 9.88 2.72 12.74
CA GLY A 60 11.11 1.97 12.50
C GLY A 60 11.70 2.23 11.10
N LYS A 61 12.87 1.61 10.82
CA LYS A 61 13.61 1.81 9.55
C LYS A 61 12.88 1.30 8.32
N GLU A 62 12.02 0.31 8.49
CA GLU A 62 11.27 -0.36 7.40
C GLU A 62 9.90 0.27 7.17
N GLY A 63 9.51 1.23 7.99
CA GLY A 63 8.21 1.88 7.89
C GLY A 63 8.12 2.89 6.75
N VAL A 64 6.90 3.10 6.27
CA VAL A 64 6.61 4.08 5.22
C VAL A 64 6.15 5.39 5.87
N ILE A 65 6.80 6.50 5.52
CA ILE A 65 6.42 7.84 5.95
C ILE A 65 5.89 8.59 4.75
N THR A 66 4.64 9.02 4.82
CA THR A 66 3.99 9.85 3.80
C THR A 66 3.71 11.24 4.35
N VAL A 67 3.74 12.24 3.49
CA VAL A 67 3.42 13.63 3.83
C VAL A 67 2.16 14.02 3.08
N GLU A 68 1.14 14.45 3.81
CA GLU A 68 -0.13 14.92 3.25
C GLU A 68 -0.43 16.34 3.76
N GLU A 69 -1.21 17.10 2.98
CA GLU A 69 -1.68 18.40 3.42
C GLU A 69 -2.80 18.23 4.45
N ALA A 70 -2.55 18.72 5.68
CA ALA A 70 -3.57 18.78 6.72
C ALA A 70 -4.39 20.07 6.62
N SER A 71 -5.60 20.04 7.14
CA SER A 71 -6.46 21.23 7.24
C SER A 71 -6.11 22.16 8.40
N GLY A 72 -5.17 21.75 9.28
CA GLY A 72 -4.67 22.49 10.42
C GLY A 72 -3.52 23.46 10.09
N ILE A 73 -3.16 24.29 11.06
CA ILE A 73 -2.01 25.22 10.97
C ILE A 73 -0.74 24.56 11.52
N GLU A 74 -0.88 23.61 12.40
CA GLU A 74 0.22 22.89 13.05
C GLU A 74 0.51 21.57 12.35
N ASN A 75 1.77 21.13 12.40
CA ASN A 75 2.16 19.82 11.89
C ASN A 75 1.70 18.74 12.85
N GLU A 76 1.00 17.74 12.34
CA GLU A 76 0.53 16.59 13.11
C GLU A 76 1.21 15.31 12.64
N LEU A 77 1.61 14.45 13.58
CA LEU A 77 2.15 13.12 13.31
C LEU A 77 1.09 12.08 13.66
N GLU A 78 0.51 11.45 12.62
CA GLU A 78 -0.40 10.33 12.78
C GLU A 78 0.34 9.02 12.44
N VAL A 79 0.31 8.05 13.35
CA VAL A 79 0.89 6.73 13.13
C VAL A 79 -0.25 5.73 12.99
N VAL A 80 -0.28 5.03 11.85
CA VAL A 80 -1.31 4.03 11.54
C VAL A 80 -0.66 2.69 11.24
N GLU A 81 -1.23 1.62 11.75
CA GLU A 81 -0.84 0.28 11.38
C GLU A 81 -1.54 -0.11 10.07
N GLY A 82 -0.77 -0.56 9.08
CA GLY A 82 -1.38 -0.89 7.80
C GLY A 82 -0.38 -1.28 6.73
N MET A 83 -0.84 -1.28 5.51
CA MET A 83 -0.03 -1.59 4.33
C MET A 83 -0.38 -0.63 3.18
N GLN A 84 0.65 -0.13 2.51
CA GLN A 84 0.49 0.64 1.29
C GLN A 84 1.12 -0.11 0.11
N PHE A 85 0.44 -0.09 -1.04
CA PHE A 85 0.98 -0.66 -2.28
C PHE A 85 0.69 0.24 -3.49
N ASP A 86 1.55 0.11 -4.51
CA ASP A 86 1.60 0.94 -5.71
C ASP A 86 0.56 0.56 -6.77
N ARG A 87 -0.72 0.55 -6.40
CA ARG A 87 -1.86 0.39 -7.31
C ARG A 87 -3.00 1.25 -6.84
N GLY A 88 -3.48 2.12 -7.71
CA GLY A 88 -4.61 2.98 -7.42
C GLY A 88 -5.93 2.43 -7.97
N TYR A 89 -6.98 3.25 -7.89
CA TYR A 89 -8.31 2.88 -8.38
C TYR A 89 -8.31 2.63 -9.90
N LEU A 90 -9.10 1.64 -10.34
CA LEU A 90 -9.26 1.30 -11.76
C LEU A 90 -10.06 2.33 -12.56
N SER A 91 -10.92 3.08 -11.91
CA SER A 91 -11.77 4.06 -12.55
C SER A 91 -11.94 5.32 -11.72
N PRO A 92 -11.85 6.52 -12.32
CA PRO A 92 -12.10 7.79 -11.63
C PRO A 92 -13.53 7.91 -11.07
N TYR A 93 -14.47 7.10 -11.55
CA TYR A 93 -15.85 7.09 -11.06
C TYR A 93 -16.01 6.49 -9.66
N PHE A 94 -14.96 5.90 -9.10
CA PHE A 94 -14.94 5.46 -7.70
C PHE A 94 -14.61 6.59 -6.72
N ILE A 95 -14.12 7.73 -7.20
CA ILE A 95 -13.73 8.88 -6.36
C ILE A 95 -14.96 9.39 -5.61
N ASN A 96 -14.87 9.43 -4.29
CA ASN A 96 -15.87 10.01 -3.41
C ASN A 96 -15.43 11.35 -2.79
N ASN A 97 -14.11 11.60 -2.72
CA ASN A 97 -13.53 12.87 -2.30
C ASN A 97 -12.89 13.56 -3.52
N GLN A 98 -13.63 14.50 -4.11
CA GLN A 98 -13.20 15.20 -5.32
C GLN A 98 -12.09 16.22 -5.06
N GLU A 99 -12.00 16.77 -3.86
CA GLU A 99 -10.96 17.76 -3.53
C GLU A 99 -9.57 17.12 -3.52
N LYS A 100 -9.45 15.94 -2.92
CA LYS A 100 -8.20 15.17 -2.84
C LYS A 100 -8.02 14.16 -3.99
N MET A 101 -9.02 13.96 -4.84
CA MET A 101 -9.04 12.96 -5.91
C MET A 101 -8.78 11.53 -5.41
N ILE A 102 -9.33 11.18 -4.27
CA ILE A 102 -9.19 9.89 -3.59
C ILE A 102 -10.55 9.20 -3.37
N THR A 103 -10.49 7.90 -3.15
CA THR A 103 -11.62 7.09 -2.70
C THR A 103 -11.37 6.64 -1.28
N GLU A 104 -12.20 7.05 -0.35
CA GLU A 104 -12.14 6.64 1.05
C GLU A 104 -13.27 5.65 1.33
N LEU A 105 -12.94 4.48 1.83
CA LEU A 105 -13.89 3.46 2.26
C LEU A 105 -13.74 3.23 3.76
N GLU A 106 -14.83 3.37 4.48
CA GLU A 106 -14.92 3.09 5.92
C GLU A 106 -15.49 1.67 6.11
N ASP A 107 -14.91 0.90 7.02
CA ASP A 107 -15.25 -0.49 7.32
C ASP A 107 -15.48 -1.37 6.07
N PRO A 108 -14.59 -1.31 5.06
CA PRO A 108 -14.80 -2.07 3.83
C PRO A 108 -14.64 -3.57 4.06
N ALA A 109 -15.47 -4.34 3.36
CA ALA A 109 -15.19 -5.73 3.06
C ALA A 109 -14.19 -5.78 1.90
N ILE A 110 -13.15 -6.61 1.99
CA ILE A 110 -12.05 -6.68 1.03
C ILE A 110 -12.07 -8.04 0.35
N LEU A 111 -12.31 -8.04 -0.95
CA LEU A 111 -12.25 -9.22 -1.80
C LEU A 111 -10.86 -9.32 -2.43
N LEU A 112 -10.20 -10.46 -2.23
CA LEU A 112 -8.89 -10.78 -2.80
C LEU A 112 -9.03 -11.91 -3.82
N HIS A 113 -8.69 -11.65 -5.08
CA HIS A 113 -8.76 -12.63 -6.16
C HIS A 113 -7.48 -12.63 -7.00
N ASP A 114 -6.98 -13.82 -7.31
CA ASP A 114 -5.70 -13.99 -8.03
C ASP A 114 -5.81 -13.88 -9.55
N LYS A 115 -7.05 -13.97 -10.09
CA LYS A 115 -7.31 -13.92 -11.52
C LYS A 115 -8.05 -12.66 -11.94
N LYS A 116 -8.25 -12.53 -13.26
CA LYS A 116 -9.05 -11.47 -13.85
C LYS A 116 -10.54 -11.72 -13.65
N ILE A 117 -11.27 -10.64 -13.37
CA ILE A 117 -12.73 -10.66 -13.26
C ILE A 117 -13.32 -9.91 -14.45
N SER A 118 -13.96 -10.65 -15.35
CA SER A 118 -14.64 -10.08 -16.53
C SER A 118 -16.15 -10.27 -16.48
N ASN A 119 -16.63 -11.34 -15.84
CA ASN A 119 -18.03 -11.68 -15.74
C ASN A 119 -18.62 -11.19 -14.40
N ILE A 120 -19.66 -10.39 -14.47
CA ILE A 120 -20.31 -9.86 -13.28
C ILE A 120 -21.09 -10.93 -12.50
N ARG A 121 -21.53 -11.99 -13.16
CA ARG A 121 -22.36 -13.03 -12.55
C ARG A 121 -21.67 -13.68 -11.37
N ASP A 122 -20.35 -13.84 -11.46
CA ASP A 122 -19.52 -14.46 -10.43
C ASP A 122 -19.44 -13.59 -9.15
N LEU A 123 -19.64 -12.27 -9.31
CA LEU A 123 -19.64 -11.29 -8.21
C LEU A 123 -21.05 -11.00 -7.64
N LEU A 124 -22.13 -11.34 -8.35
CA LEU A 124 -23.48 -10.96 -7.94
C LEU A 124 -23.85 -11.43 -6.53
N PRO A 125 -23.62 -12.72 -6.15
CA PRO A 125 -23.97 -13.20 -4.82
C PRO A 125 -23.25 -12.42 -3.71
N LEU A 126 -21.97 -12.07 -3.96
CA LEU A 126 -21.14 -11.31 -3.03
C LEU A 126 -21.62 -9.85 -2.91
N LEU A 127 -21.92 -9.20 -4.04
CA LEU A 127 -22.44 -7.82 -4.07
C LEU A 127 -23.77 -7.70 -3.35
N GLU A 128 -24.67 -8.68 -3.52
CA GLU A 128 -25.94 -8.73 -2.79
C GLU A 128 -25.73 -8.92 -1.29
N GLY A 129 -24.78 -9.75 -0.90
CA GLY A 129 -24.42 -9.99 0.51
C GLY A 129 -23.90 -8.70 1.16
N VAL A 130 -22.96 -8.02 0.50
CA VAL A 130 -22.36 -6.76 0.98
C VAL A 130 -23.41 -5.64 1.02
N ALA A 131 -24.29 -5.55 0.00
CA ALA A 131 -25.37 -4.58 -0.03
C ALA A 131 -26.36 -4.78 1.13
N LYS A 132 -26.73 -6.02 1.43
CA LYS A 132 -27.61 -6.36 2.57
C LYS A 132 -26.94 -6.03 3.91
N ALA A 133 -25.62 -6.21 4.01
CA ALA A 133 -24.84 -5.87 5.18
C ALA A 133 -24.62 -4.35 5.35
N GLY A 134 -24.91 -3.54 4.30
CA GLY A 134 -24.71 -2.08 4.31
C GLY A 134 -23.23 -1.66 4.38
N ARG A 135 -22.30 -2.54 4.00
CA ARG A 135 -20.86 -2.29 4.04
C ARG A 135 -20.32 -1.80 2.71
N SER A 136 -19.18 -1.15 2.73
CA SER A 136 -18.41 -0.81 1.53
C SER A 136 -17.67 -2.07 1.03
N LEU A 137 -17.35 -2.14 -0.26
CA LEU A 137 -16.59 -3.24 -0.86
C LEU A 137 -15.35 -2.72 -1.58
N LEU A 138 -14.20 -3.28 -1.26
CA LEU A 138 -12.98 -3.15 -2.04
C LEU A 138 -12.72 -4.45 -2.78
N VAL A 139 -12.53 -4.38 -4.10
CA VAL A 139 -12.16 -5.53 -4.92
C VAL A 139 -10.71 -5.38 -5.36
N ILE A 140 -9.88 -6.34 -4.96
CA ILE A 140 -8.47 -6.43 -5.37
C ILE A 140 -8.33 -7.70 -6.21
N ALA A 141 -8.10 -7.54 -7.52
CA ALA A 141 -7.97 -8.65 -8.44
C ALA A 141 -6.80 -8.42 -9.41
N GLU A 142 -6.38 -9.44 -10.16
CA GLU A 142 -5.37 -9.26 -11.21
C GLU A 142 -5.75 -8.13 -12.16
N ASP A 143 -6.98 -8.15 -12.62
CA ASP A 143 -7.60 -7.10 -13.41
C ASP A 143 -9.13 -7.21 -13.32
N ILE A 144 -9.82 -6.10 -13.53
CA ILE A 144 -11.28 -6.08 -13.61
C ILE A 144 -11.64 -5.36 -14.89
N GLU A 145 -12.25 -6.08 -15.81
CA GLU A 145 -12.48 -5.60 -17.17
C GLU A 145 -13.97 -5.74 -17.56
N GLY A 146 -14.33 -5.06 -18.64
CA GLY A 146 -15.60 -5.26 -19.37
C GLY A 146 -16.84 -4.99 -18.54
N GLU A 147 -17.75 -5.97 -18.54
CA GLU A 147 -19.06 -5.86 -17.90
C GLU A 147 -18.96 -5.78 -16.37
N ALA A 148 -18.00 -6.47 -15.78
CA ALA A 148 -17.78 -6.44 -14.33
C ALA A 148 -17.43 -5.03 -13.84
N LEU A 149 -16.44 -4.37 -14.45
CA LEU A 149 -16.04 -3.01 -14.09
C LEU A 149 -17.18 -2.01 -14.31
N ALA A 150 -17.87 -2.09 -15.46
CA ALA A 150 -18.99 -1.20 -15.78
C ALA A 150 -20.11 -1.30 -14.73
N THR A 151 -20.45 -2.52 -14.31
CA THR A 151 -21.50 -2.75 -13.31
C THR A 151 -21.09 -2.26 -11.93
N LEU A 152 -19.83 -2.46 -11.51
CA LEU A 152 -19.31 -1.91 -10.25
C LEU A 152 -19.41 -0.37 -10.24
N VAL A 153 -18.99 0.28 -11.33
CA VAL A 153 -19.10 1.74 -11.49
C VAL A 153 -20.54 2.21 -11.40
N VAL A 154 -21.46 1.57 -12.13
CA VAL A 154 -22.89 1.95 -12.12
C VAL A 154 -23.51 1.79 -10.73
N ASN A 155 -23.19 0.72 -10.00
CA ASN A 155 -23.69 0.49 -8.64
C ASN A 155 -23.14 1.53 -7.66
N ASN A 156 -21.87 1.89 -7.79
CA ASN A 156 -21.26 2.95 -6.99
C ASN A 156 -21.91 4.31 -7.27
N MET A 157 -22.10 4.67 -8.56
CA MET A 157 -22.75 5.93 -8.95
C MET A 157 -24.21 6.02 -8.50
N ARG A 158 -24.92 4.90 -8.47
CA ARG A 158 -26.32 4.83 -7.97
C ARG A 158 -26.41 4.82 -6.46
N GLY A 159 -25.28 4.70 -5.75
CA GLY A 159 -25.25 4.62 -4.28
C GLY A 159 -25.85 3.33 -3.71
N VAL A 160 -26.02 2.29 -4.52
CA VAL A 160 -26.53 0.99 -4.06
C VAL A 160 -25.52 0.31 -3.12
N VAL A 161 -24.25 0.32 -3.54
CA VAL A 161 -23.12 -0.15 -2.74
C VAL A 161 -21.94 0.78 -2.99
N LYS A 162 -21.24 1.21 -1.95
CA LYS A 162 -19.96 1.93 -2.09
C LYS A 162 -18.90 0.90 -2.47
N VAL A 163 -18.47 0.92 -3.73
CA VAL A 163 -17.48 -0.03 -4.24
C VAL A 163 -16.28 0.71 -4.78
N ALA A 164 -15.11 0.17 -4.53
CA ALA A 164 -13.88 0.54 -5.23
C ALA A 164 -13.19 -0.71 -5.74
N ALA A 165 -12.41 -0.54 -6.81
CA ALA A 165 -11.68 -1.63 -7.42
C ALA A 165 -10.25 -1.18 -7.74
N CYS A 166 -9.26 -2.01 -7.43
CA CYS A 166 -7.87 -1.80 -7.77
C CYS A 166 -7.24 -3.09 -8.30
N LYS A 167 -6.11 -2.94 -9.01
CA LYS A 167 -5.32 -4.10 -9.44
C LYS A 167 -4.49 -4.63 -8.28
N ALA A 168 -4.33 -5.95 -8.24
CA ALA A 168 -3.41 -6.58 -7.31
C ALA A 168 -1.96 -6.14 -7.60
N PRO A 169 -1.16 -5.87 -6.55
CA PRO A 169 0.23 -5.48 -6.72
C PRO A 169 1.10 -6.65 -7.17
N GLY A 170 2.15 -6.37 -7.95
CA GLY A 170 3.10 -7.37 -8.45
C GLY A 170 2.60 -8.13 -9.67
N PHE A 171 3.40 -9.12 -10.08
CA PHE A 171 3.15 -10.00 -11.23
C PHE A 171 3.53 -11.44 -10.88
N GLY A 172 2.83 -12.42 -11.49
CA GLY A 172 3.12 -13.85 -11.30
C GLY A 172 3.09 -14.27 -9.82
N ASP A 173 4.11 -15.02 -9.38
CA ASP A 173 4.19 -15.54 -8.01
C ASP A 173 4.32 -14.43 -6.96
N ARG A 174 4.97 -13.32 -7.31
CA ARG A 174 5.05 -12.15 -6.43
C ARG A 174 3.66 -11.55 -6.14
N ARG A 175 2.76 -11.54 -7.13
CA ARG A 175 1.38 -11.08 -6.93
C ARG A 175 0.64 -11.96 -5.94
N LYS A 176 0.78 -13.29 -6.04
CA LYS A 176 0.17 -14.23 -5.09
C LYS A 176 0.67 -13.98 -3.68
N ALA A 177 1.98 -13.85 -3.50
CA ALA A 177 2.58 -13.55 -2.20
C ALA A 177 2.07 -12.22 -1.61
N MET A 178 1.94 -11.18 -2.43
CA MET A 178 1.40 -9.89 -1.97
C MET A 178 -0.09 -9.96 -1.65
N LEU A 179 -0.89 -10.74 -2.38
CA LEU A 179 -2.29 -10.99 -2.04
C LEU A 179 -2.42 -11.75 -0.72
N GLU A 180 -1.53 -12.71 -0.46
CA GLU A 180 -1.45 -13.41 0.83
C GLU A 180 -1.09 -12.44 1.98
N ASP A 181 -0.16 -11.53 1.75
CA ASP A 181 0.22 -10.50 2.74
C ASP A 181 -0.97 -9.60 3.09
N ILE A 182 -1.74 -9.17 2.09
CA ILE A 182 -2.97 -8.40 2.29
C ILE A 182 -4.03 -9.26 3.01
N ALA A 183 -4.16 -10.54 2.68
CA ALA A 183 -5.08 -11.46 3.35
C ALA A 183 -4.75 -11.61 4.83
N ILE A 184 -3.47 -11.79 5.17
CA ILE A 184 -3.00 -11.88 6.57
C ILE A 184 -3.30 -10.58 7.32
N LEU A 185 -3.05 -9.43 6.70
CA LEU A 185 -3.32 -8.12 7.30
C LEU A 185 -4.81 -7.91 7.55
N THR A 186 -5.67 -8.28 6.60
CA THR A 186 -7.11 -7.99 6.65
C THR A 186 -7.95 -9.12 7.28
N GLY A 187 -7.30 -10.24 7.58
CA GLY A 187 -7.98 -11.44 8.12
C GLY A 187 -8.87 -12.14 7.09
N GLY A 188 -8.69 -11.85 5.78
CA GLY A 188 -9.43 -12.47 4.69
C GLY A 188 -8.74 -13.71 4.12
N THR A 189 -9.33 -14.24 3.07
CA THR A 189 -8.78 -15.39 2.33
C THR A 189 -8.65 -15.01 0.84
N VAL A 190 -7.51 -15.36 0.23
CA VAL A 190 -7.34 -15.19 -1.22
C VAL A 190 -8.21 -16.23 -1.93
N ILE A 191 -9.12 -15.76 -2.77
CA ILE A 191 -9.95 -16.61 -3.60
C ILE A 191 -9.16 -17.00 -4.85
N SER A 192 -8.75 -18.27 -4.89
CA SER A 192 -7.96 -18.87 -5.96
C SER A 192 -8.45 -20.27 -6.25
N GLU A 193 -8.51 -20.64 -7.52
CA GLU A 193 -8.81 -22.01 -7.93
C GLU A 193 -7.77 -23.02 -7.41
N GLU A 194 -6.52 -22.59 -7.19
CA GLU A 194 -5.47 -23.44 -6.61
C GLU A 194 -5.79 -23.89 -5.19
N VAL A 195 -6.52 -23.05 -4.43
CA VAL A 195 -7.01 -23.37 -3.08
C VAL A 195 -8.37 -24.05 -3.11
N GLY A 196 -8.95 -24.22 -4.30
CA GLY A 196 -10.28 -24.82 -4.48
C GLY A 196 -11.42 -23.86 -4.18
N LEU A 197 -11.16 -22.55 -4.10
CA LEU A 197 -12.15 -21.53 -3.87
C LEU A 197 -12.52 -20.84 -5.20
N GLU A 198 -13.76 -20.92 -5.58
CA GLU A 198 -14.33 -20.22 -6.73
C GLU A 198 -15.02 -18.93 -6.28
N LEU A 199 -14.98 -17.92 -7.13
CA LEU A 199 -15.56 -16.60 -6.83
C LEU A 199 -17.08 -16.67 -6.59
N GLU A 200 -17.77 -17.56 -7.30
CA GLU A 200 -19.21 -17.80 -7.15
C GLU A 200 -19.62 -18.30 -5.77
N ASN A 201 -18.71 -19.03 -5.10
CA ASN A 201 -18.92 -19.62 -3.79
C ASN A 201 -18.36 -18.74 -2.65
N ALA A 202 -17.88 -17.54 -2.97
CA ALA A 202 -17.34 -16.63 -1.98
C ALA A 202 -18.42 -16.13 -1.02
N THR A 203 -18.15 -16.24 0.26
CA THR A 203 -19.03 -15.79 1.34
C THR A 203 -18.47 -14.53 2.01
N LEU A 204 -19.30 -13.81 2.76
CA LEU A 204 -18.84 -12.65 3.53
C LEU A 204 -17.75 -13.01 4.55
N GLU A 205 -17.69 -14.24 5.01
CA GLU A 205 -16.67 -14.73 5.94
C GLU A 205 -15.30 -14.90 5.29
N SER A 206 -15.25 -15.08 3.96
CA SER A 206 -14.01 -15.18 3.20
C SER A 206 -13.39 -13.81 2.91
N LEU A 207 -14.16 -12.73 3.11
CA LEU A 207 -13.70 -11.37 2.86
C LEU A 207 -12.83 -10.87 4.02
N GLY A 208 -11.75 -10.19 3.67
CA GLY A 208 -10.99 -9.41 4.63
C GLY A 208 -11.77 -8.17 5.07
N THR A 209 -11.34 -7.57 6.18
CA THR A 209 -11.91 -6.34 6.68
C THR A 209 -10.81 -5.40 7.15
N ALA A 210 -11.04 -4.11 7.04
CA ALA A 210 -10.16 -3.07 7.57
C ALA A 210 -11.01 -1.92 8.11
N LYS A 211 -10.45 -1.10 8.97
CA LYS A 211 -11.15 0.08 9.50
C LYS A 211 -11.32 1.15 8.42
N LYS A 212 -10.28 1.38 7.63
CA LYS A 212 -10.32 2.36 6.53
C LYS A 212 -9.44 1.90 5.38
N VAL A 213 -9.86 2.19 4.16
CA VAL A 213 -9.03 2.05 2.96
C VAL A 213 -9.08 3.35 2.16
N VAL A 214 -7.90 3.83 1.77
CA VAL A 214 -7.74 5.02 0.95
C VAL A 214 -7.09 4.63 -0.38
N LEU A 215 -7.79 4.90 -1.49
CA LEU A 215 -7.25 4.69 -2.82
C LEU A 215 -7.01 6.04 -3.49
N SER A 216 -5.78 6.27 -3.87
CA SER A 216 -5.39 7.38 -4.74
C SER A 216 -5.28 6.91 -6.20
N LYS A 217 -4.82 7.77 -7.08
CA LYS A 217 -4.57 7.41 -8.48
C LYS A 217 -3.47 6.36 -8.63
N GLU A 218 -2.49 6.35 -7.75
CA GLU A 218 -1.26 5.56 -7.86
C GLU A 218 -1.11 4.53 -6.73
N ASN A 219 -1.66 4.82 -5.57
CA ASN A 219 -1.47 4.02 -4.36
C ASN A 219 -2.80 3.62 -3.73
N THR A 220 -2.77 2.48 -3.04
CA THR A 220 -3.84 2.05 -2.14
C THR A 220 -3.25 1.79 -0.77
N THR A 221 -3.84 2.41 0.26
CA THR A 221 -3.44 2.26 1.66
C THR A 221 -4.57 1.57 2.42
N VAL A 222 -4.27 0.44 3.04
CA VAL A 222 -5.15 -0.29 3.94
C VAL A 222 -4.73 0.04 5.37
N ILE A 223 -5.66 0.55 6.17
CA ILE A 223 -5.42 1.04 7.53
C ILE A 223 -6.19 0.16 8.52
N ASP A 224 -5.53 -0.27 9.59
CA ASP A 224 -6.10 -1.09 10.66
C ASP A 224 -6.86 -2.31 10.11
N GLY A 225 -6.12 -3.24 9.50
CA GLY A 225 -6.68 -4.52 9.06
C GLY A 225 -7.08 -5.40 10.25
N ALA A 226 -8.13 -6.21 10.08
CA ALA A 226 -8.65 -7.09 11.14
C ALA A 226 -7.85 -8.40 11.32
N GLY A 227 -6.68 -8.52 10.72
CA GLY A 227 -5.79 -9.67 10.88
C GLY A 227 -5.28 -9.82 12.31
N SER A 228 -4.94 -11.05 12.72
CA SER A 228 -4.36 -11.26 14.04
C SER A 228 -2.93 -10.75 14.09
N GLN A 229 -2.59 -10.05 15.17
CA GLN A 229 -1.25 -9.46 15.37
C GLN A 229 -0.15 -10.53 15.36
N ASP A 230 -0.44 -11.73 15.84
CA ASP A 230 0.50 -12.86 15.84
C ASP A 230 0.84 -13.31 14.41
N ASN A 231 -0.17 -13.40 13.53
CA ASN A 231 0.02 -13.76 12.12
C ASN A 231 0.79 -12.69 11.36
N ILE A 232 0.48 -11.41 11.61
CA ILE A 232 1.17 -10.26 11.01
C ILE A 232 2.63 -10.27 11.42
N SER A 233 2.92 -10.38 12.73
CA SER A 233 4.27 -10.43 13.26
C SER A 233 5.06 -11.63 12.74
N GLY A 234 4.42 -12.79 12.64
CA GLY A 234 5.02 -14.00 12.05
C GLY A 234 5.41 -13.78 10.59
N ARG A 235 4.53 -13.15 9.81
CA ARG A 235 4.80 -12.85 8.39
C ARG A 235 5.90 -11.81 8.20
N VAL A 236 5.91 -10.75 9.00
CA VAL A 236 6.99 -9.74 9.00
C VAL A 236 8.34 -10.40 9.29
N ASN A 237 8.44 -11.23 10.31
CA ASN A 237 9.67 -11.95 10.64
C ASN A 237 10.11 -12.89 9.50
N GLN A 238 9.19 -13.55 8.82
CA GLN A 238 9.48 -14.39 7.66
C GLN A 238 10.07 -13.57 6.51
N ILE A 239 9.47 -12.42 6.18
CA ILE A 239 9.96 -11.53 5.12
C ILE A 239 11.35 -10.99 5.48
N LEU A 240 11.55 -10.52 6.71
CA LEU A 240 12.84 -10.00 7.18
C LEU A 240 13.94 -11.07 7.12
N SER A 241 13.62 -12.33 7.46
CA SER A 241 14.56 -13.43 7.35
C SER A 241 15.01 -13.72 5.92
N LEU A 242 14.14 -13.49 4.92
CA LEU A 242 14.46 -13.67 3.50
C LEU A 242 15.33 -12.54 2.95
N ILE A 243 15.26 -11.33 3.53
CA ILE A 243 16.09 -10.19 3.12
C ILE A 243 17.53 -10.35 3.60
N HIS A 244 17.76 -11.07 4.70
CA HIS A 244 19.10 -11.26 5.30
C HIS A 244 19.87 -12.49 4.77
N ILE A 245 19.33 -13.22 3.79
CA ILE A 245 20.02 -14.29 3.06
C ILE A 245 20.61 -13.71 1.77
#